data_6c266c113f729fcbcaccdc1677db5460
#
_entry.id   6c266c113f729fcbcaccdc1677db5460
#
_cell.length_a   1.000
_cell.length_b   1.000
_cell.length_c   1.000
_cell.angle_alpha   90.00
_cell.angle_beta   90.00
_cell.angle_gamma   90.00
#
_symmetry.space_group_name_H-M   'P 1'
#
loop_
_entity.id
_entity.type
_entity.pdbx_description
1 polymer ?
#
loop_
_entity_poly.entity_id
_entity_poly.type
_entity_poly.pdbx_seq_one_letter_code
_entity_poly.pdbx_strand_id
1 'polypeptide(L)'
;MMKNLPLIISSIIVGIILFQSALVAPAINRLINAEDASVFLRYIWPKFFLIIAILSLASFVVIAINSYQNLYKYVSIVSFVLMLICYLITPMINDAKDSLNDQLWTALHLSTIILTFITLIINALTIAYWKSVS
;
A
#
# COMPACT_ATOMS: atom_id res chain seq x y z
N MET A 1 20.59 7.84 -13.42
CA MET A 1 19.99 7.29 -12.19
C MET A 1 18.60 7.85 -11.93
N MET A 2 18.39 9.14 -11.98
CA MET A 2 17.07 9.74 -11.73
C MET A 2 15.98 9.37 -12.76
N LYS A 3 16.35 9.07 -14.01
CA LYS A 3 15.40 8.73 -15.09
C LYS A 3 14.53 7.49 -14.80
N ASN A 4 15.01 6.54 -14.01
CA ASN A 4 14.28 5.31 -13.66
C ASN A 4 13.80 5.28 -12.20
N LEU A 5 13.92 6.36 -11.46
CA LEU A 5 13.56 6.38 -10.04
C LEU A 5 12.08 6.04 -9.81
N PRO A 6 11.10 6.55 -10.58
CA PRO A 6 9.71 6.14 -10.40
C PRO A 6 9.47 4.65 -10.67
N LEU A 7 10.18 4.07 -11.65
CA LEU A 7 10.15 2.62 -11.89
C LEU A 7 10.67 1.82 -10.68
N ILE A 8 11.80 2.25 -10.13
CA ILE A 8 12.39 1.61 -8.94
C ILE A 8 11.42 1.70 -7.77
N ILE A 9 10.82 2.86 -7.54
CA ILE A 9 9.83 3.06 -6.47
C ILE A 9 8.62 2.15 -6.67
N SER A 10 8.05 2.08 -7.87
CA SER A 10 6.92 1.17 -8.16
C SER A 10 7.30 -0.28 -7.92
N SER A 11 8.52 -0.69 -8.28
CA SER A 11 9.02 -2.05 -8.02
C SER A 11 9.15 -2.36 -6.53
N ILE A 12 9.61 -1.39 -5.74
CA ILE A 12 9.68 -1.50 -4.28
C ILE A 12 8.26 -1.62 -3.69
N ILE A 13 7.32 -0.80 -4.13
CA ILE A 13 5.92 -0.85 -3.67
C ILE A 13 5.31 -2.22 -3.95
N VAL A 14 5.45 -2.72 -5.18
CA VAL A 14 4.97 -4.06 -5.56
C VAL A 14 5.61 -5.14 -4.69
N GLY A 15 6.92 -5.08 -4.49
CA GLY A 15 7.65 -6.02 -3.65
C GLY A 15 7.17 -6.01 -2.19
N ILE A 16 6.97 -4.84 -1.60
CA ILE A 16 6.48 -4.69 -0.22
C ILE A 16 5.06 -5.27 -0.09
N ILE A 17 4.16 -4.95 -1.02
CA ILE A 17 2.78 -5.44 -0.98
C ILE A 17 2.74 -6.96 -1.12
N LEU A 18 3.46 -7.53 -2.08
CA LEU A 18 3.52 -8.98 -2.29
C LEU A 18 4.12 -9.69 -1.09
N PHE A 19 5.24 -9.20 -0.56
CA PHE A 19 5.89 -9.78 0.62
C PHE A 19 4.96 -9.78 1.84
N GLN A 20 4.35 -8.65 2.14
CA GLN A 20 3.44 -8.52 3.27
C GLN A 20 2.19 -9.42 3.10
N SER A 21 1.58 -9.41 1.91
CA SER A 21 0.31 -10.09 1.68
C SER A 21 0.46 -11.60 1.48
N ALA A 22 1.52 -12.04 0.79
CA ALA A 22 1.69 -13.45 0.44
C ALA A 22 2.50 -14.24 1.48
N LEU A 23 3.37 -13.59 2.24
CA LEU A 23 4.24 -14.26 3.20
C LEU A 23 3.95 -13.86 4.64
N VAL A 24 4.02 -12.56 4.98
CA VAL A 24 3.97 -12.10 6.38
C VAL A 24 2.60 -12.32 6.98
N ALA A 25 1.53 -11.85 6.37
CA ALA A 25 0.18 -11.96 6.91
C ALA A 25 -0.28 -13.43 7.06
N PRO A 26 -0.09 -14.33 6.07
CA PRO A 26 -0.39 -15.74 6.24
C PRO A 26 0.47 -16.43 7.31
N ALA A 27 1.75 -16.09 7.41
CA ALA A 27 2.64 -16.68 8.41
C ALA A 27 2.20 -16.32 9.83
N ILE A 28 1.85 -15.06 10.07
CA ILE A 28 1.35 -14.60 11.37
C ILE A 28 0.07 -15.33 11.74
N ASN A 29 -0.90 -15.42 10.83
CA ASN A 29 -2.18 -16.08 11.09
C ASN A 29 -2.07 -17.58 11.31
N ARG A 30 -1.00 -18.23 10.83
CA ARG A 30 -0.79 -19.67 10.97
C ARG A 30 0.09 -20.05 12.16
N LEU A 31 1.07 -19.22 12.50
CA LEU A 31 2.14 -19.57 13.44
C LEU A 31 2.00 -18.92 14.81
N ILE A 32 1.19 -17.86 14.91
CA ILE A 32 1.02 -17.05 16.13
C ILE A 32 -0.44 -17.17 16.59
N ASN A 33 -0.66 -17.23 17.91
CA ASN A 33 -2.01 -17.23 18.45
C ASN A 33 -2.76 -15.94 18.11
N ALA A 34 -4.08 -15.96 18.15
CA ALA A 34 -4.93 -14.86 17.69
C ALA A 34 -4.70 -13.55 18.45
N GLU A 35 -4.38 -13.61 19.74
CA GLU A 35 -4.14 -12.44 20.58
C GLU A 35 -2.86 -11.73 20.18
N ASP A 36 -1.74 -12.45 20.13
CA ASP A 36 -0.43 -11.91 19.72
C ASP A 36 -0.44 -11.47 18.26
N ALA A 37 -1.10 -12.22 17.37
CA ALA A 37 -1.27 -11.84 15.97
C ALA A 37 -2.01 -10.50 15.84
N SER A 38 -3.06 -10.29 16.63
CA SER A 38 -3.80 -9.03 16.66
C SER A 38 -2.92 -7.85 17.08
N VAL A 39 -2.13 -8.01 18.14
CA VAL A 39 -1.18 -6.98 18.62
C VAL A 39 -0.16 -6.66 17.54
N PHE A 40 0.44 -7.67 16.91
CA PHE A 40 1.43 -7.49 15.86
C PHE A 40 0.84 -6.78 14.63
N LEU A 41 -0.32 -7.20 14.16
CA LEU A 41 -0.95 -6.63 12.98
C LEU A 41 -1.37 -5.16 13.20
N ARG A 42 -1.86 -4.81 14.39
CA ARG A 42 -2.16 -3.43 14.78
C ARG A 42 -0.93 -2.52 14.75
N TYR A 43 0.25 -3.08 15.05
CA TYR A 43 1.51 -2.36 14.99
C TYR A 43 2.02 -2.18 13.57
N ILE A 44 1.93 -3.22 12.73
CA ILE A 44 2.56 -3.24 11.41
C ILE A 44 1.74 -2.53 10.33
N TRP A 45 0.40 -2.70 10.33
CA TRP A 45 -0.46 -2.21 9.26
C TRP A 45 -0.40 -0.69 9.04
N PRO A 46 -0.46 0.18 10.07
CA PRO A 46 -0.34 1.62 9.88
C PRO A 46 0.99 2.01 9.23
N LYS A 47 2.07 1.34 9.65
CA LYS A 47 3.41 1.59 9.11
C LYS A 47 3.54 1.13 7.66
N PHE A 48 2.95 -0.01 7.33
CA PHE A 48 2.89 -0.53 5.97
C PHE A 48 2.21 0.47 5.02
N PHE A 49 1.03 0.95 5.35
CA PHE A 49 0.32 1.94 4.54
C PHE A 49 1.08 3.26 4.44
N LEU A 50 1.65 3.73 5.54
CA LEU A 50 2.41 4.98 5.59
C LEU A 50 3.68 4.91 4.75
N ILE A 51 4.42 3.81 4.79
CA ILE A 51 5.63 3.62 3.98
C ILE A 51 5.29 3.68 2.49
N ILE A 52 4.25 2.98 2.05
CA ILE A 52 3.84 2.99 0.64
C ILE A 52 3.33 4.38 0.25
N ALA A 53 2.59 5.07 1.11
CA ALA A 53 2.14 6.44 0.86
C ALA A 53 3.34 7.40 0.67
N ILE A 54 4.35 7.33 1.53
CA ILE A 54 5.56 8.16 1.43
C ILE A 54 6.33 7.86 0.12
N LEU A 55 6.49 6.59 -0.23
CA LEU A 55 7.14 6.18 -1.48
C LEU A 55 6.38 6.70 -2.70
N SER A 56 5.05 6.60 -2.67
CA SER A 56 4.18 7.09 -3.76
C SER A 56 4.25 8.62 -3.90
N LEU A 57 4.29 9.34 -2.78
CA LEU A 57 4.46 10.80 -2.77
C LEU A 57 5.83 11.20 -3.31
N ALA A 58 6.89 10.49 -2.91
CA ALA A 58 8.25 10.74 -3.43
C ALA A 58 8.31 10.51 -4.94
N SER A 59 7.68 9.44 -5.43
CA SER A 59 7.55 9.18 -6.88
C SER A 59 6.81 10.32 -7.59
N PHE A 60 5.69 10.77 -7.02
CA PHE A 60 4.92 11.89 -7.56
C PHE A 60 5.76 13.16 -7.68
N VAL A 61 6.50 13.53 -6.63
CA VAL A 61 7.37 14.73 -6.64
C VAL A 61 8.42 14.62 -7.72
N VAL A 62 9.11 13.48 -7.84
CA VAL A 62 10.12 13.26 -8.89
C VAL A 62 9.52 13.38 -10.29
N ILE A 63 8.33 12.83 -10.51
CA ILE A 63 7.63 12.91 -11.79
C ILE A 63 7.18 14.34 -12.09
N ALA A 64 6.71 15.08 -11.07
CA ALA A 64 6.21 16.44 -11.23
C ALA A 64 7.30 17.45 -11.61
N ILE A 65 8.52 17.25 -11.11
CA ILE A 65 9.67 18.14 -11.43
C ILE A 65 10.43 17.73 -12.69
N ASN A 66 10.09 16.60 -13.30
CA ASN A 66 10.72 16.11 -14.54
C ASN A 66 9.63 15.85 -15.60
N SER A 67 10.03 15.85 -16.87
CA SER A 67 9.11 15.71 -18.02
C SER A 67 8.74 14.24 -18.27
N TYR A 68 8.13 13.56 -17.30
CA TYR A 68 7.60 12.22 -17.48
C TYR A 68 6.18 12.24 -18.07
N GLN A 69 5.70 11.06 -18.53
CA GLN A 69 4.33 10.92 -18.99
C GLN A 69 3.34 11.16 -17.83
N ASN A 70 2.25 11.84 -18.12
CA ASN A 70 1.20 12.14 -17.14
C ASN A 70 0.61 10.89 -16.48
N LEU A 71 0.61 9.74 -17.18
CA LEU A 71 0.13 8.46 -16.63
C LEU A 71 0.85 8.11 -15.32
N TYR A 72 2.17 8.20 -15.27
CA TYR A 72 2.96 7.88 -14.07
C TYR A 72 2.67 8.84 -12.90
N LYS A 73 2.39 10.10 -13.24
CA LYS A 73 1.96 11.10 -12.27
C LYS A 73 0.63 10.70 -11.61
N TYR A 74 -0.35 10.28 -12.44
CA TYR A 74 -1.65 9.82 -11.92
C TYR A 74 -1.51 8.56 -11.09
N VAL A 75 -0.73 7.57 -11.51
CA VAL A 75 -0.48 6.35 -10.74
C VAL A 75 0.09 6.69 -9.36
N SER A 76 1.08 7.56 -9.30
CA SER A 76 1.73 7.92 -8.04
C SER A 76 0.79 8.66 -7.10
N ILE A 77 0.02 9.63 -7.58
CA ILE A 77 -0.91 10.37 -6.71
C ILE A 77 -2.09 9.49 -6.28
N VAL A 78 -2.61 8.63 -7.14
CA VAL A 78 -3.68 7.69 -6.78
C VAL A 78 -3.17 6.69 -5.74
N SER A 79 -1.99 6.11 -5.92
CA SER A 79 -1.38 5.22 -4.92
C SER A 79 -1.21 5.92 -3.57
N PHE A 80 -0.75 7.16 -3.55
CA PHE A 80 -0.64 7.96 -2.33
C PHE A 80 -1.98 8.13 -1.64
N VAL A 81 -3.01 8.54 -2.38
CA VAL A 81 -4.35 8.78 -1.81
C VAL A 81 -4.96 7.48 -1.27
N LEU A 82 -4.88 6.37 -2.02
CA LEU A 82 -5.40 5.08 -1.59
C LEU A 82 -4.73 4.60 -0.29
N MET A 83 -3.42 4.71 -0.20
CA MET A 83 -2.67 4.30 0.99
C MET A 83 -2.89 5.23 2.18
N LEU A 84 -3.08 6.52 1.94
CA LEU A 84 -3.46 7.47 2.97
C LEU A 84 -4.86 7.15 3.54
N ILE A 85 -5.81 6.81 2.68
CA ILE A 85 -7.14 6.36 3.11
C ILE A 85 -7.03 5.09 3.97
N CYS A 86 -6.26 4.09 3.54
CA CYS A 86 -6.03 2.88 4.33
C CYS A 86 -5.41 3.20 5.70
N TYR A 87 -4.44 4.10 5.76
CA TYR A 87 -3.84 4.55 7.01
C TYR A 87 -4.87 5.19 7.95
N LEU A 88 -5.72 6.09 7.42
CA LEU A 88 -6.75 6.78 8.19
C LEU A 88 -7.90 5.85 8.65
N ILE A 89 -8.19 4.79 7.91
CA ILE A 89 -9.19 3.78 8.27
C ILE A 89 -8.67 2.85 9.39
N THR A 90 -7.38 2.67 9.54
CA THR A 90 -6.79 1.68 10.47
C THR A 90 -7.29 1.84 11.92
N PRO A 91 -7.35 3.04 12.52
CA PRO A 91 -7.93 3.20 13.86
C PRO A 91 -9.39 2.74 13.94
N MET A 92 -10.18 3.01 12.90
CA MET A 92 -11.59 2.59 12.84
C MET A 92 -11.72 1.05 12.79
N ILE A 93 -10.80 0.36 12.09
CA ILE A 93 -10.74 -1.11 12.07
C ILE A 93 -10.47 -1.64 13.47
N ASN A 94 -9.54 -1.04 14.19
CA ASN A 94 -9.21 -1.44 15.56
C ASN A 94 -10.38 -1.22 16.51
N ASP A 95 -11.05 -0.07 16.43
CA ASP A 95 -12.22 0.26 17.25
C ASP A 95 -13.39 -0.69 16.97
N ALA A 96 -13.63 -1.02 15.69
CA ALA A 96 -14.67 -1.97 15.30
C ALA A 96 -14.39 -3.37 15.87
N LYS A 97 -13.12 -3.80 15.87
CA LYS A 97 -12.71 -5.07 16.48
C LYS A 97 -12.90 -5.08 17.98
N ASP A 98 -12.50 -4.02 18.65
CA ASP A 98 -12.57 -3.90 20.12
C ASP A 98 -14.03 -3.79 20.61
N SER A 99 -14.91 -3.17 19.82
CA SER A 99 -16.34 -3.08 20.12
C SER A 99 -17.16 -4.30 19.67
N LEU A 100 -16.50 -5.36 19.16
CA LEU A 100 -17.14 -6.57 18.64
C LEU A 100 -18.16 -6.30 17.52
N ASN A 101 -17.94 -5.24 16.75
CA ASN A 101 -18.74 -4.92 15.57
C ASN A 101 -18.15 -5.60 14.34
N ASP A 102 -18.41 -6.90 14.19
CA ASP A 102 -17.83 -7.73 13.13
C ASP A 102 -18.26 -7.29 11.73
N GLN A 103 -19.45 -6.74 11.56
CA GLN A 103 -19.93 -6.24 10.28
C GLN A 103 -19.12 -5.03 9.83
N LEU A 104 -18.92 -4.04 10.71
CA LEU A 104 -18.11 -2.86 10.40
C LEU A 104 -16.64 -3.23 10.21
N TRP A 105 -16.10 -4.08 11.08
CA TRP A 105 -14.73 -4.57 10.95
C TRP A 105 -14.48 -5.24 9.61
N THR A 106 -15.37 -6.15 9.19
CA THR A 106 -15.26 -6.85 7.90
C THR A 106 -15.31 -5.88 6.73
N ALA A 107 -16.24 -4.92 6.74
CA ALA A 107 -16.38 -3.93 5.67
C ALA A 107 -15.12 -3.05 5.53
N LEU A 108 -14.60 -2.53 6.64
CA LEU A 108 -13.40 -1.69 6.65
C LEU A 108 -12.15 -2.48 6.28
N HIS A 109 -11.99 -3.69 6.81
CA HIS A 109 -10.85 -4.55 6.49
C HIS A 109 -10.84 -4.95 5.02
N LEU A 110 -11.98 -5.37 4.47
CA LEU A 110 -12.11 -5.68 3.05
C LEU A 110 -11.80 -4.46 2.16
N SER A 111 -12.23 -3.27 2.59
CA SER A 111 -11.93 -2.03 1.86
C SER A 111 -10.42 -1.80 1.77
N THR A 112 -9.66 -1.98 2.85
CA THR A 112 -8.19 -1.84 2.81
C THR A 112 -7.53 -2.89 1.91
N ILE A 113 -8.04 -4.11 1.88
CA ILE A 113 -7.56 -5.16 0.97
C ILE A 113 -7.76 -4.75 -0.49
N ILE A 114 -8.95 -4.28 -0.84
CA ILE A 114 -9.29 -3.85 -2.21
C ILE A 114 -8.41 -2.67 -2.62
N LEU A 115 -8.28 -1.64 -1.79
CA LEU A 115 -7.45 -0.47 -2.09
C LEU A 115 -5.97 -0.82 -2.24
N THR A 116 -5.46 -1.73 -1.42
CA THR A 116 -4.08 -2.24 -1.53
C THR A 116 -3.89 -3.03 -2.82
N PHE A 117 -4.87 -3.85 -3.21
CA PHE A 117 -4.82 -4.62 -4.46
C PHE A 117 -4.85 -3.71 -5.69
N ILE A 118 -5.66 -2.66 -5.68
CA ILE A 118 -5.65 -1.62 -6.73
C ILE A 118 -4.27 -0.97 -6.81
N THR A 119 -3.69 -0.59 -5.68
CA THR A 119 -2.34 -0.01 -5.62
C THR A 119 -1.29 -0.97 -6.20
N LEU A 120 -1.38 -2.26 -5.88
CA LEU A 120 -0.51 -3.29 -6.44
C LEU A 120 -0.61 -3.33 -7.97
N ILE A 121 -1.83 -3.41 -8.52
CA ILE A 121 -2.06 -3.53 -9.96
C ILE A 121 -1.53 -2.30 -10.71
N ILE A 122 -1.88 -1.10 -10.28
CA ILE A 122 -1.47 0.12 -11.00
C ILE A 122 0.06 0.31 -10.98
N ASN A 123 0.74 -0.07 -9.90
CA ASN A 123 2.19 -0.05 -9.84
C ASN A 123 2.82 -1.18 -10.68
N ALA A 124 2.23 -2.36 -10.73
CA ALA A 124 2.66 -3.45 -11.62
C ALA A 124 2.51 -3.08 -13.09
N LEU A 125 1.40 -2.43 -13.47
CA LEU A 125 1.22 -1.90 -14.81
C LEU A 125 2.24 -0.81 -15.16
N THR A 126 2.60 0.04 -14.19
CA THR A 126 3.69 1.01 -14.36
C THR A 126 5.01 0.32 -14.72
N ILE A 127 5.34 -0.77 -14.04
CA ILE A 127 6.55 -1.55 -14.33
C ILE A 127 6.48 -2.15 -15.74
N ALA A 128 5.33 -2.78 -16.08
CA ALA A 128 5.16 -3.47 -17.36
C ALA A 128 5.22 -2.52 -18.58
N TYR A 129 4.70 -1.31 -18.42
CA TYR A 129 4.59 -0.33 -19.52
C TYR A 129 5.56 0.85 -19.38
N TRP A 130 6.57 0.73 -18.52
CA TRP A 130 7.53 1.81 -18.30
C TRP A 130 8.24 2.22 -19.58
N LYS A 131 8.22 3.52 -19.86
CA LYS A 131 9.03 4.13 -20.93
C LYS A 131 9.92 5.18 -20.30
N SER A 132 11.23 4.96 -20.33
CA SER A 132 12.17 5.97 -19.84
C SER A 132 12.07 7.24 -20.67
N VAL A 133 12.25 8.39 -20.02
CA VAL A 133 12.41 9.67 -20.73
C VAL A 133 13.75 9.62 -21.46
N SER A 134 13.68 9.79 -22.78
CA SER A 134 14.86 9.89 -23.66
C SER A 134 15.61 11.20 -23.44
#